data_fbdf53aa111ee1d78bd3986d0a0b2442
#
_entry.id   fbdf53aa111ee1d78bd3986d0a0b2442
#
_cell.length_a   1.000
_cell.length_b   1.000
_cell.length_c   1.000
_cell.angle_alpha   90.00
_cell.angle_beta   90.00
_cell.angle_gamma   90.00
#
_symmetry.space_group_name_H-M   'P 1'
#
loop_
_entity.id
_entity.type
_entity.pdbx_description
1 polymer ?
#
loop_
_entity_poly.entity_id
_entity_poly.type
_entity_poly.pdbx_seq_one_letter_code
_entity_poly.pdbx_strand_id
1 'polypeptide(L)'
;MQQFIFVIKDRDGVHARPAGAIIKEAGRYKSEIKLTAKGKQINLKGGIFALLGLGIRCGDEIAVTCSGPDEAEAAVGLKQSFEDNL
;
A
#
# COMPACT_ATOMS: atom_id res chain seq x y z
N MET A 1 2.32 16.48 0.58
CA MET A 1 1.93 15.18 0.01
C MET A 1 3.15 14.42 -0.48
N GLN A 2 3.25 13.15 -0.13
CA GLN A 2 4.30 12.26 -0.62
C GLN A 2 3.65 11.18 -1.47
N GLN A 3 4.32 10.77 -2.52
CA GLN A 3 3.82 9.75 -3.42
C GLN A 3 4.96 8.86 -3.87
N PHE A 4 4.69 7.55 -4.01
CA PHE A 4 5.64 6.65 -4.63
C PHE A 4 4.89 5.62 -5.48
N ILE A 5 5.63 5.05 -6.43
CA ILE A 5 5.11 4.01 -7.31
C ILE A 5 5.91 2.74 -7.04
N PHE A 6 5.22 1.61 -7.03
CA PHE A 6 5.84 0.32 -6.75
C PHE A 6 5.27 -0.72 -7.70
N VAL A 7 6.14 -1.58 -8.23
CA VAL A 7 5.74 -2.71 -9.06
C VAL A 7 5.77 -3.97 -8.21
N ILE A 8 4.67 -4.69 -8.18
CA ILE A 8 4.54 -5.91 -7.37
C ILE A 8 5.45 -7.00 -7.94
N LYS A 9 6.32 -7.54 -7.09
CA LYS A 9 7.29 -8.57 -7.48
C LYS A 9 6.91 -9.96 -6.99
N ASP A 10 6.07 -10.04 -5.95
CA ASP A 10 5.62 -11.32 -5.40
C ASP A 10 4.80 -12.06 -6.45
N ARG A 11 5.16 -13.32 -6.73
CA ARG A 11 4.50 -14.13 -7.75
C ARG A 11 3.02 -14.33 -7.49
N ASP A 12 2.62 -14.30 -6.22
CA ASP A 12 1.23 -14.48 -5.82
C ASP A 12 0.46 -13.15 -5.74
N GLY A 13 1.15 -12.04 -6.05
CA GLY A 13 0.54 -10.71 -5.97
C GLY A 13 0.23 -10.33 -4.54
N VAL A 14 -0.81 -9.51 -4.36
CA VAL A 14 -1.24 -9.07 -3.04
C VAL A 14 -2.23 -10.08 -2.49
N HIS A 15 -1.75 -10.97 -1.64
CA HIS A 15 -2.57 -11.97 -0.97
C HIS A 15 -2.61 -11.70 0.54
N ALA A 16 -3.32 -12.54 1.30
CA ALA A 16 -3.69 -12.21 2.69
C ALA A 16 -2.50 -11.88 3.60
N ARG A 17 -1.41 -12.67 3.53
CA ARG A 17 -0.27 -12.47 4.43
C ARG A 17 0.44 -11.13 4.21
N PRO A 18 0.92 -10.82 2.99
CA PRO A 18 1.56 -9.51 2.78
C PRO A 18 0.58 -8.36 2.90
N ALA A 19 -0.69 -8.55 2.52
CA ALA A 19 -1.70 -7.51 2.68
C ALA A 19 -1.88 -7.14 4.15
N GLY A 20 -1.91 -8.13 5.04
CA GLY A 20 -2.00 -7.89 6.47
C GLY A 20 -0.83 -7.07 7.00
N ALA A 21 0.38 -7.36 6.53
CA ALA A 21 1.57 -6.61 6.93
C ALA A 21 1.50 -5.15 6.46
N ILE A 22 1.03 -4.92 5.23
CA ILE A 22 0.88 -3.57 4.68
C ILE A 22 -0.16 -2.77 5.47
N ILE A 23 -1.30 -3.38 5.76
CA ILE A 23 -2.37 -2.71 6.53
C ILE A 23 -1.88 -2.35 7.94
N LYS A 24 -1.14 -3.25 8.57
CA LYS A 24 -0.58 -3.01 9.89
C LYS A 24 0.39 -1.82 9.85
N GLU A 25 1.25 -1.78 8.86
CA GLU A 25 2.19 -0.68 8.70
C GLU A 25 1.46 0.65 8.49
N ALA A 26 0.45 0.67 7.63
CA ALA A 26 -0.33 1.88 7.38
C ALA A 26 -0.98 2.43 8.66
N GLY A 27 -1.40 1.54 9.56
CA GLY A 27 -2.01 1.92 10.81
C GLY A 27 -1.09 2.65 11.79
N ARG A 28 0.22 2.62 11.57
CA ARG A 28 1.19 3.28 12.43
C ARG A 28 1.24 4.79 12.24
N TYR A 29 0.71 5.30 11.13
CA TYR A 29 0.84 6.70 10.76
C TYR A 29 -0.47 7.45 10.88
N LYS A 30 -0.37 8.75 11.13
CA LYS A 30 -1.55 9.63 11.25
C LYS A 30 -2.00 10.14 9.90
N SER A 31 -1.13 10.12 8.91
CA SER A 31 -1.44 10.62 7.57
C SER A 31 -2.51 9.79 6.90
N GLU A 32 -3.25 10.42 5.99
CA GLU A 32 -4.14 9.72 5.09
C GLU A 32 -3.29 8.99 4.06
N ILE A 33 -3.57 7.71 3.85
CA ILE A 33 -2.80 6.88 2.93
C ILE A 33 -3.75 6.27 1.92
N LYS A 34 -3.54 6.59 0.64
CA LYS A 34 -4.37 6.08 -0.46
C LYS A 34 -3.51 5.27 -1.40
N LEU A 35 -4.07 4.17 -1.87
CA LEU A 35 -3.43 3.29 -2.84
C LEU A 35 -4.29 3.23 -4.09
N THR A 36 -3.68 3.46 -5.23
CA THR A 36 -4.35 3.38 -6.52
C THR A 36 -3.76 2.24 -7.33
N ALA A 37 -4.62 1.37 -7.83
CA ALA A 37 -4.23 0.25 -8.68
C ALA A 37 -5.38 -0.09 -9.60
N LYS A 38 -5.08 -0.43 -10.84
CA LYS A 38 -6.07 -0.86 -11.83
C LYS A 38 -7.23 0.14 -12.00
N GLY A 39 -6.91 1.43 -11.89
CA GLY A 39 -7.89 2.50 -12.04
C GLY A 39 -8.78 2.72 -10.83
N LYS A 40 -8.52 2.03 -9.72
CA LYS A 40 -9.30 2.16 -8.49
C LYS A 40 -8.43 2.67 -7.37
N GLN A 41 -9.01 3.52 -6.53
CA GLN A 41 -8.31 4.07 -5.37
C GLN A 41 -9.01 3.61 -4.10
N ILE A 42 -8.22 3.19 -3.12
CA ILE A 42 -8.74 2.82 -1.80
C ILE A 42 -7.99 3.60 -0.72
N ASN A 43 -8.61 3.69 0.46
CA ASN A 43 -7.94 4.16 1.65
C ASN A 43 -7.26 2.96 2.29
N LEU A 44 -5.93 2.99 2.37
CA LEU A 44 -5.17 1.85 2.87
C LEU A 44 -5.45 1.55 4.34
N LYS A 45 -5.95 2.54 5.08
CA LYS A 45 -6.37 2.37 6.47
C LYS A 45 -7.79 1.82 6.60
N GLY A 46 -8.47 1.61 5.48
CA GLY A 46 -9.83 1.10 5.45
C GLY A 46 -9.98 -0.40 5.67
N GLY A 47 -8.85 -1.10 5.76
CA GLY A 47 -8.86 -2.52 6.08
C GLY A 47 -8.38 -3.41 4.95
N ILE A 48 -8.09 -4.65 5.33
CA ILE A 48 -7.47 -5.63 4.43
C ILE A 48 -8.36 -6.03 3.26
N PHE A 49 -9.69 -6.07 3.47
CA PHE A 49 -10.58 -6.53 2.41
C PHE A 49 -10.62 -5.56 1.23
N ALA A 50 -10.52 -4.26 1.49
CA ALA A 50 -10.45 -3.28 0.41
C ALA A 50 -9.21 -3.51 -0.45
N LEU A 51 -8.08 -3.79 0.18
CA LEU A 51 -6.83 -4.05 -0.52
C LEU A 51 -6.91 -5.36 -1.33
N LEU A 52 -7.38 -6.42 -0.70
CA LEU A 52 -7.52 -7.72 -1.39
C LEU A 52 -8.49 -7.65 -2.55
N GLY A 53 -9.55 -6.85 -2.42
CA GLY A 53 -10.57 -6.69 -3.45
C GLY A 53 -10.08 -6.05 -4.74
N LEU A 54 -8.92 -5.41 -4.72
CA LEU A 54 -8.34 -4.83 -5.94
C LEU A 54 -7.80 -5.87 -6.91
N GLY A 55 -7.52 -7.09 -6.44
CA GLY A 55 -7.01 -8.14 -7.30
C GLY A 55 -5.62 -7.85 -7.87
N ILE A 56 -4.76 -7.21 -7.10
CA ILE A 56 -3.43 -6.83 -7.56
C ILE A 56 -2.55 -8.07 -7.71
N ARG A 57 -1.87 -8.15 -8.86
CA ARG A 57 -1.06 -9.31 -9.23
C ARG A 57 0.40 -8.93 -9.43
N CYS A 58 1.25 -9.94 -9.49
CA CYS A 58 2.66 -9.77 -9.85
C CYS A 58 2.77 -9.00 -11.16
N GLY A 59 3.62 -7.97 -11.17
CA GLY A 59 3.81 -7.11 -12.34
C GLY A 59 2.91 -5.89 -12.36
N ASP A 60 1.87 -5.84 -11.54
CA ASP A 60 1.00 -4.67 -11.49
C ASP A 60 1.72 -3.50 -10.81
N GLU A 61 1.48 -2.31 -11.34
CA GLU A 61 2.02 -1.08 -10.78
C GLU A 61 0.98 -0.44 -9.88
N ILE A 62 1.42 -0.02 -8.70
CA ILE A 62 0.56 0.68 -7.76
C ILE A 62 1.16 2.04 -7.43
N ALA A 63 0.31 2.98 -7.06
CA ALA A 63 0.71 4.30 -6.60
C ALA A 63 0.18 4.49 -5.18
N VAL A 64 1.06 4.96 -4.28
CA VAL A 64 0.68 5.22 -2.90
C VAL A 64 0.90 6.70 -2.62
N THR A 65 -0.13 7.34 -2.05
CA THR A 65 -0.09 8.76 -1.69
C THR A 65 -0.29 8.89 -0.18
N CYS A 66 0.59 9.65 0.46
CA CYS A 66 0.51 9.91 1.89
C CYS A 66 0.36 11.42 2.09
N SER A 67 -0.63 11.84 2.87
CA SER A 67 -0.90 13.25 3.11
C SER A 67 -1.25 13.46 4.58
N GLY A 68 -0.45 14.25 5.28
CA GLY A 68 -0.67 14.52 6.69
C GLY A 68 0.60 14.86 7.45
N PRO A 69 0.52 14.94 8.79
CA PRO A 69 1.63 15.42 9.62
C PRO A 69 2.89 14.55 9.57
N ASP A 70 2.75 13.25 9.32
CA ASP A 70 3.88 12.32 9.24
C ASP A 70 4.02 11.70 7.85
N GLU A 71 3.61 12.42 6.82
CA GLU A 71 3.56 11.89 5.46
C GLU A 71 4.92 11.40 4.94
N ALA A 72 6.00 12.09 5.26
CA ALA A 72 7.33 11.68 4.82
C ALA A 72 7.75 10.35 5.45
N GLU A 73 7.49 10.21 6.76
CA GLU A 73 7.78 8.97 7.47
C GLU A 73 6.90 7.83 6.98
N ALA A 74 5.63 8.13 6.73
CA ALA A 74 4.67 7.14 6.22
C ALA A 74 5.12 6.62 4.85
N ALA A 75 5.54 7.51 3.95
CA ALA A 75 5.98 7.12 2.63
C ALA A 75 7.21 6.20 2.69
N VAL A 76 8.18 6.55 3.53
CA VAL A 76 9.39 5.73 3.70
C VAL A 76 9.05 4.37 4.28
N GLY A 77 8.26 4.35 5.36
CA GLY A 77 7.90 3.10 6.03
C GLY A 77 7.07 2.18 5.16
N LEU A 78 6.12 2.74 4.42
CA LEU A 78 5.28 1.94 3.52
C LEU A 78 6.07 1.40 2.33
N LYS A 79 6.93 2.23 1.75
CA LYS A 79 7.77 1.76 0.65
C LYS A 79 8.64 0.59 1.09
N GLN A 80 9.23 0.68 2.26
CA GLN A 80 10.03 -0.42 2.81
C GLN A 80 9.17 -1.66 3.05
N SER A 81 7.97 -1.50 3.58
CA SER A 81 7.06 -2.60 3.81
C SER A 81 6.66 -3.29 2.51
N PHE A 82 6.40 -2.53 1.44
CA PHE A 82 6.14 -3.10 0.14
C PHE A 82 7.34 -3.89 -0.39
N GLU A 83 8.54 -3.33 -0.24
CA GLU A 83 9.76 -4.02 -0.69
C GLU A 83 9.98 -5.32 0.07
N ASP A 84 9.68 -5.34 1.36
CA ASP A 84 9.89 -6.52 2.20
C ASP A 84 8.84 -7.62 1.96
N ASN A 85 7.63 -7.25 1.55
CA ASN A 85 6.48 -8.17 1.49
C ASN A 85 5.96 -8.44 0.07
N LEU A 86 6.21 -7.58 -0.85
CA LEU A 86 5.64 -7.64 -2.19
C LEU A 86 6.66 -7.46 -3.29
#